data_bcf893c7f0368af52ba4bd88d0c93f95
#
_entry.id   bcf893c7f0368af52ba4bd88d0c93f95
#
_cell.length_a   1.000
_cell.length_b   1.000
_cell.length_c   1.000
_cell.angle_alpha   90.00
_cell.angle_beta   90.00
_cell.angle_gamma   90.00
#
_symmetry.space_group_name_H-M   'P 1'
#
loop_
_entity.id
_entity.type
_entity.pdbx_description
1 polymer ?
#
loop_
_entity_poly.entity_id
_entity_poly.type
_entity_poly.pdbx_seq_one_letter_code
_entity_poly.pdbx_strand_id
1 'polypeptide(L)'
;MKELDRITIDPDICLGQPTIRGMRITVSVILKLVANGMTTQEILKAYPELEEEDIVQALKYAAWLSSEKARPIPFKGAMGG
;
A
#
# COMPACT_ATOMS: atom_id res chain seq x y z
N MET A 1 -13.69 -4.22 4.43
CA MET A 1 -13.33 -3.34 3.36
C MET A 1 -13.70 -3.89 2.02
N LYS A 2 -14.92 -3.66 1.66
CA LYS A 2 -15.40 -4.17 0.42
C LYS A 2 -14.69 -3.70 -0.78
N GLU A 3 -14.29 -2.49 -0.80
CA GLU A 3 -13.64 -1.94 -1.97
C GLU A 3 -12.17 -2.31 -2.06
N LEU A 4 -11.65 -3.07 -1.11
CA LEU A 4 -10.25 -3.47 -1.14
C LEU A 4 -10.12 -4.98 -1.33
N ASP A 5 -10.79 -5.48 -2.32
CA ASP A 5 -10.86 -6.91 -2.56
C ASP A 5 -9.57 -7.52 -3.10
N ARG A 6 -8.60 -6.71 -3.41
CA ARG A 6 -7.31 -7.22 -3.89
C ARG A 6 -6.26 -7.34 -2.80
N ILE A 7 -6.58 -6.88 -1.61
CA ILE A 7 -5.63 -6.95 -0.49
C ILE A 7 -5.95 -8.20 0.31
N THR A 8 -4.96 -9.07 0.47
CA THR A 8 -5.16 -10.32 1.18
C THR A 8 -4.19 -10.44 2.34
N ILE A 9 -4.59 -11.13 3.38
CA ILE A 9 -3.74 -11.37 4.53
C ILE A 9 -3.79 -12.86 4.82
N ASP A 10 -2.67 -13.54 4.61
CA ASP A 10 -2.61 -14.97 4.78
C ASP A 10 -1.36 -15.26 5.62
N PRO A 11 -1.50 -15.92 6.75
CA PRO A 11 -0.34 -16.17 7.63
C PRO A 11 0.75 -16.99 6.96
N ASP A 12 0.41 -17.71 5.90
CA ASP A 12 1.40 -18.53 5.22
C ASP A 12 2.09 -17.76 4.08
N ILE A 13 1.70 -16.55 3.82
CA ILE A 13 2.30 -15.76 2.76
C ILE A 13 2.90 -14.51 3.36
N CYS A 14 4.17 -14.30 3.17
CA CYS A 14 4.90 -13.13 3.65
C CYS A 14 4.65 -12.85 5.13
N LEU A 15 4.59 -13.92 5.89
CA LEU A 15 4.44 -13.83 7.35
C LEU A 15 3.18 -13.09 7.79
N GLY A 16 2.13 -13.20 7.02
CA GLY A 16 0.86 -12.58 7.37
C GLY A 16 0.76 -11.11 7.05
N GLN A 17 1.73 -10.56 6.33
CA GLN A 17 1.62 -9.16 5.94
C GLN A 17 0.61 -9.01 4.83
N PRO A 18 -0.02 -7.83 4.71
CA PRO A 18 -0.95 -7.60 3.60
C PRO A 18 -0.24 -7.75 2.27
N THR A 19 -0.81 -8.54 1.38
CA THR A 19 -0.24 -8.79 0.06
C THR A 19 -1.29 -8.53 -1.00
N ILE A 20 -0.86 -8.55 -2.26
CA ILE A 20 -1.75 -8.30 -3.38
C ILE A 20 -2.22 -9.64 -3.94
N ARG A 21 -3.52 -9.86 -3.88
CA ARG A 21 -4.16 -11.04 -4.49
C ARG A 21 -3.45 -12.36 -4.19
N GLY A 22 -3.00 -12.52 -2.95
CA GLY A 22 -2.33 -13.76 -2.53
C GLY A 22 -0.93 -13.94 -3.09
N MET A 23 -0.39 -12.94 -3.79
CA MET A 23 0.95 -13.04 -4.32
C MET A 23 1.95 -12.66 -3.25
N ARG A 24 3.22 -12.86 -3.52
CA ARG A 24 4.23 -12.51 -2.53
C ARG A 24 4.72 -11.07 -2.69
N ILE A 25 3.86 -10.22 -3.20
CA ILE A 25 4.14 -8.80 -3.32
C ILE A 25 3.34 -8.12 -2.24
N THR A 26 4.01 -7.49 -1.30
CA THR A 26 3.33 -6.89 -0.16
C THR A 26 2.90 -5.47 -0.48
N VAL A 27 1.89 -5.02 0.25
CA VAL A 27 1.48 -3.62 0.16
C VAL A 27 2.67 -2.72 0.51
N SER A 28 3.47 -3.14 1.48
CA SER A 28 4.64 -2.37 1.91
C SER A 28 5.63 -2.14 0.78
N VAL A 29 5.85 -3.12 -0.07
CA VAL A 29 6.75 -2.97 -1.20
C VAL A 29 6.21 -1.91 -2.16
N ILE A 30 4.91 -1.96 -2.44
CA ILE A 30 4.32 -0.97 -3.33
C ILE A 30 4.44 0.43 -2.75
N LEU A 31 4.20 0.56 -1.45
CA LEU A 31 4.31 1.86 -0.80
C LEU A 31 5.73 2.41 -0.88
N LYS A 32 6.71 1.55 -0.73
CA LYS A 32 8.09 1.99 -0.82
C LYS A 32 8.45 2.45 -2.21
N LEU A 33 7.94 1.75 -3.22
CA LEU A 33 8.22 2.14 -4.59
C LEU A 33 7.60 3.50 -4.91
N VAL A 34 6.37 3.71 -4.46
CA VAL A 34 5.71 4.99 -4.66
C VAL A 34 6.45 6.08 -3.89
N ALA A 35 6.87 5.79 -2.67
CA ALA A 35 7.59 6.76 -1.85
C ALA A 35 8.91 7.14 -2.47
N ASN A 36 9.49 6.26 -3.26
CA ASN A 36 10.74 6.53 -3.94
C ASN A 36 10.55 7.20 -5.29
N GLY A 37 9.33 7.61 -5.58
CA GLY A 37 9.07 8.39 -6.79
C GLY A 37 8.76 7.60 -8.04
N MET A 38 8.58 6.28 -7.92
CA MET A 38 8.24 5.51 -9.10
C MET A 38 6.80 5.78 -9.50
N THR A 39 6.59 5.95 -10.78
CA THR A 39 5.24 6.16 -11.29
C THR A 39 4.55 4.81 -11.38
N THR A 40 3.22 4.84 -11.51
CA THR A 40 2.43 3.63 -11.69
C THR A 40 2.96 2.84 -12.89
N GLN A 41 3.25 3.51 -13.97
CA GLN A 41 3.74 2.85 -15.17
C GLN A 41 5.06 2.13 -14.90
N GLU A 42 5.94 2.76 -14.17
CA GLU A 42 7.23 2.16 -13.84
C GLU A 42 7.07 0.94 -12.96
N ILE A 43 6.15 1.01 -12.01
CA ILE A 43 5.90 -0.11 -11.12
C ILE A 43 5.33 -1.28 -11.91
N LEU A 44 4.40 -1.02 -12.81
CA LEU A 44 3.79 -2.08 -13.60
C LEU A 44 4.80 -2.72 -14.55
N LYS A 45 5.80 -1.96 -14.94
CA LYS A 45 6.81 -2.49 -15.80
C LYS A 45 7.73 -3.40 -15.00
N ALA A 46 8.06 -3.03 -13.78
CA ALA A 46 8.93 -3.81 -12.91
C ALA A 46 8.24 -5.05 -12.38
N TYR A 47 6.93 -4.98 -12.18
CA TYR A 47 6.17 -6.09 -11.65
C TYR A 47 4.99 -6.38 -12.59
N PRO A 48 5.25 -7.12 -13.67
CA PRO A 48 4.21 -7.34 -14.68
C PRO A 48 2.99 -8.11 -14.17
N GLU A 49 3.09 -8.73 -13.01
CA GLU A 49 1.95 -9.43 -12.43
C GLU A 49 0.93 -8.48 -11.87
N LEU A 50 1.31 -7.23 -11.64
CA LEU A 50 0.43 -6.25 -11.03
C LEU A 50 -0.43 -5.55 -12.07
N GLU A 51 -1.57 -5.08 -11.61
CA GLU A 51 -2.46 -4.26 -12.43
C GLU A 51 -2.57 -2.89 -11.76
N GLU A 52 -2.99 -1.92 -12.50
CA GLU A 52 -3.10 -0.57 -11.97
C GLU A 52 -3.98 -0.51 -10.73
N GLU A 53 -5.08 -1.25 -10.75
CA GLU A 53 -5.98 -1.28 -9.61
C GLU A 53 -5.32 -1.86 -8.36
N ASP A 54 -4.34 -2.73 -8.52
CA ASP A 54 -3.59 -3.27 -7.39
C ASP A 54 -2.87 -2.15 -6.66
N ILE A 55 -2.26 -1.25 -7.41
CA ILE A 55 -1.53 -0.13 -6.83
C ILE A 55 -2.48 0.83 -6.16
N VAL A 56 -3.60 1.11 -6.81
CA VAL A 56 -4.61 2.01 -6.26
C VAL A 56 -5.11 1.46 -4.92
N GLN A 57 -5.42 0.17 -4.87
CA GLN A 57 -5.93 -0.43 -3.63
C GLN A 57 -4.87 -0.50 -2.55
N ALA A 58 -3.62 -0.72 -2.90
CA ALA A 58 -2.54 -0.70 -1.91
C ALA A 58 -2.46 0.66 -1.24
N LEU A 59 -2.57 1.72 -2.03
CA LEU A 59 -2.54 3.07 -1.49
C LEU A 59 -3.77 3.37 -0.64
N LYS A 60 -4.92 2.89 -1.07
CA LYS A 60 -6.15 3.09 -0.30
C LYS A 60 -6.08 2.34 1.03
N TYR A 61 -5.52 1.15 1.02
CA TYR A 61 -5.37 0.37 2.23
C TYR A 61 -4.48 1.11 3.24
N ALA A 62 -3.37 1.64 2.75
CA ALA A 62 -2.45 2.38 3.60
C ALA A 62 -3.12 3.64 4.17
N ALA A 63 -3.89 4.32 3.35
CA ALA A 63 -4.59 5.51 3.79
C ALA A 63 -5.63 5.17 4.84
N TRP A 64 -6.36 4.07 4.63
CA TRP A 64 -7.35 3.63 5.59
C TRP A 64 -6.71 3.27 6.92
N LEU A 65 -5.61 2.54 6.87
CA LEU A 65 -4.92 2.14 8.06
C LEU A 65 -4.42 3.34 8.84
N SER A 66 -3.90 4.31 8.14
CA SER A 66 -3.39 5.52 8.73
C SER A 66 -4.51 6.30 9.39
N SER A 67 -5.65 6.40 8.74
CA SER A 67 -6.78 7.12 9.26
C SER A 67 -7.32 6.46 10.51
N GLU A 68 -7.35 5.15 10.54
CA GLU A 68 -7.86 4.44 11.68
C GLU A 68 -7.00 4.66 12.91
N LYS A 69 -5.73 4.77 12.73
CA LYS A 69 -4.83 4.92 13.84
C LYS A 69 -4.43 6.32 14.17
N ALA A 70 -4.56 7.20 13.21
CA ALA A 70 -4.07 8.55 13.41
C ALA A 70 -4.98 9.38 14.27
N ARG A 71 -4.43 10.28 15.02
CA ARG A 71 -5.17 11.19 15.75
C ARG A 71 -4.75 12.51 15.29
N PRO A 72 -5.57 13.49 15.30
CA PRO A 72 -5.20 14.85 14.88
C PRO A 72 -4.04 15.31 15.73
N ILE A 73 -2.95 15.57 15.14
CA ILE A 73 -1.80 16.05 15.85
C ILE A 73 -1.55 17.47 15.44
N PRO A 74 -1.48 18.36 16.37
CA PRO A 74 -1.25 19.75 16.07
C PRO A 74 0.19 19.96 15.76
N PHE A 75 0.58 19.70 14.57
CA PHE A 75 1.89 19.86 14.18
C PHE A 75 2.39 21.19 14.05
N LYS A 76 2.02 22.12 14.62
CA LYS A 76 2.53 23.37 14.57
C LYS A 76 3.88 23.47 14.16
N GLY A 77 4.11 23.66 13.05
CA GLY A 77 5.41 23.92 12.58
C GLY A 77 6.25 22.70 12.52
N ALA A 78 5.83 21.72 13.12
CA ALA A 78 6.65 20.58 13.14
C ALA A 78 6.75 20.04 11.80
N MET A 79 5.84 20.26 11.06
CA MET A 79 5.92 19.74 9.85
C MET A 79 6.39 20.62 9.07
N GLY A 80 6.41 21.29 9.53
CA GLY A 80 6.74 22.01 8.93
C GLY A 80 7.26 21.96 8.79
N GLY A 81 7.10 21.78 9.12
CA GLY A 81 7.84 21.71 8.95
C GLY A 81 7.65 21.46 9.21
#